data_8209ffe02ecbc0ad81fba2fcb553777e
#
_entry.id   8209ffe02ecbc0ad81fba2fcb553777e
#
_cell.length_a   1.000
_cell.length_b   1.000
_cell.length_c   1.000
_cell.angle_alpha   90.00
_cell.angle_beta   90.00
_cell.angle_gamma   90.00
#
_symmetry.space_group_name_H-M   'P 1'
#
loop_
_entity.id
_entity.type
_entity.pdbx_description
1 polymer ?
#
loop_
_entity_poly.entity_id
_entity_poly.type
_entity_poly.pdbx_seq_one_letter_code
_entity_poly.pdbx_strand_id
1 'polypeptide(L)'
;FIPNTNRLVFSSNRTSDTLANKPVAYQRLPENYNLFLYDLDTTRSLVKRITNTLSKDYNPRAQDSKNFYYLSDQRGIVNLFKHNIESGTYTQVTNFNSSIKDFDLNFYERKLALVMVNKLKEDIFVDNQFNWERQIFTPATRRKEVQQAKTIVERIKKTPERTLSIKDLINSRLQEKKDSTRLKPVAPRDTVKQDTVRTKPGEINTDEYSFEDEPAKPVTQIPLDTLK
;
A
#
# COMPACT_ATOMS: atom_id res chain seq x y z
N PHE A 1 -18.33 10.71 -11.21
CA PHE A 1 -17.58 11.97 -11.32
C PHE A 1 -17.44 12.62 -9.95
N ILE A 2 -16.37 13.37 -9.76
CA ILE A 2 -16.12 14.15 -8.54
C ILE A 2 -16.68 15.56 -8.76
N PRO A 3 -17.59 16.03 -7.89
CA PRO A 3 -18.23 17.34 -8.07
C PRO A 3 -17.22 18.49 -8.17
N ASN A 4 -17.52 19.47 -9.03
CA ASN A 4 -16.70 20.65 -9.27
C ASN A 4 -15.26 20.38 -9.76
N THR A 5 -15.04 19.21 -10.37
CA THR A 5 -13.75 18.82 -10.96
C THR A 5 -13.99 18.03 -12.24
N ASN A 6 -12.98 17.97 -13.12
CA ASN A 6 -12.96 17.07 -14.27
C ASN A 6 -12.30 15.73 -13.91
N ARG A 7 -12.63 15.18 -12.76
CA ARG A 7 -12.05 13.94 -12.27
C ARG A 7 -13.09 12.84 -12.12
N LEU A 8 -12.66 11.63 -12.39
CA LEU A 8 -13.45 10.41 -12.23
C LEU A 8 -12.78 9.48 -11.23
N VAL A 9 -13.53 9.03 -10.22
CA VAL A 9 -13.12 7.93 -9.36
C VAL A 9 -13.87 6.66 -9.77
N PHE A 10 -13.16 5.55 -9.89
CA PHE A 10 -13.73 4.27 -10.29
C PHE A 10 -13.00 3.09 -9.64
N SER A 11 -13.66 1.95 -9.59
CA SER A 11 -13.08 0.70 -9.13
C SER A 11 -12.63 -0.18 -10.29
N SER A 12 -11.49 -0.84 -10.13
CA SER A 12 -10.95 -1.75 -11.13
C SER A 12 -10.03 -2.80 -10.48
N ASN A 13 -9.97 -3.97 -11.09
CA ASN A 13 -9.01 -5.02 -10.76
C ASN A 13 -7.73 -4.96 -11.61
N ARG A 14 -7.49 -3.83 -12.28
CA ARG A 14 -6.29 -3.64 -13.12
C ARG A 14 -5.01 -3.73 -12.30
N THR A 15 -3.98 -4.27 -12.92
CA THR A 15 -2.64 -4.37 -12.34
C THR A 15 -1.76 -3.16 -12.66
N SER A 16 -2.09 -2.42 -13.74
CA SER A 16 -1.33 -1.28 -14.26
C SER A 16 -2.03 0.04 -13.96
N ASP A 17 -1.25 1.07 -13.71
CA ASP A 17 -1.70 2.46 -13.54
C ASP A 17 -1.68 3.25 -14.87
N THR A 18 -1.47 2.58 -16.00
CA THR A 18 -1.49 3.20 -17.32
C THR A 18 -2.75 2.82 -18.08
N LEU A 19 -3.27 3.74 -18.93
CA LEU A 19 -4.35 3.47 -19.87
C LEU A 19 -3.85 2.87 -21.19
N ALA A 20 -2.55 2.58 -21.31
CA ALA A 20 -1.98 2.05 -22.54
C ALA A 20 -2.66 0.75 -22.97
N ASN A 21 -2.98 0.64 -24.26
CA ASN A 21 -3.54 -0.54 -24.92
C ASN A 21 -2.50 -1.67 -25.04
N LYS A 22 -1.93 -2.09 -23.92
CA LYS A 22 -1.14 -3.32 -23.93
C LYS A 22 -2.10 -4.50 -23.83
N PRO A 23 -1.88 -5.57 -24.61
CA PRO A 23 -2.68 -6.77 -24.48
C PRO A 23 -2.58 -7.26 -23.03
N VAL A 24 -3.71 -7.24 -22.35
CA VAL A 24 -3.79 -7.75 -20.98
C VAL A 24 -3.78 -9.25 -21.10
N ALA A 25 -2.84 -9.89 -20.40
CA ALA A 25 -2.92 -11.33 -20.22
C ALA A 25 -4.13 -11.64 -19.33
N TYR A 26 -5.24 -11.98 -19.94
CA TYR A 26 -6.52 -12.29 -19.28
C TYR A 26 -6.44 -13.49 -18.33
N GLN A 27 -5.34 -14.22 -18.36
CA GLN A 27 -5.23 -15.52 -17.70
C GLN A 27 -5.31 -15.45 -16.16
N ARG A 28 -5.06 -14.32 -15.52
CA ARG A 28 -5.19 -14.18 -14.06
C ARG A 28 -5.40 -12.73 -13.64
N LEU A 29 -6.58 -12.20 -13.84
CA LEU A 29 -6.93 -10.94 -13.19
C LEU A 29 -7.03 -11.17 -11.68
N PRO A 30 -6.52 -10.24 -10.85
CA PRO A 30 -6.67 -10.34 -9.41
C PRO A 30 -8.15 -10.23 -9.02
N GLU A 31 -8.56 -10.97 -8.00
CA GLU A 31 -9.93 -10.91 -7.47
C GLU A 31 -10.17 -9.65 -6.63
N ASN A 32 -9.12 -8.96 -6.23
CA ASN A 32 -9.23 -7.71 -5.50
C ASN A 32 -9.45 -6.53 -6.44
N TYR A 33 -10.31 -5.62 -6.02
CA TYR A 33 -10.56 -4.37 -6.70
C TYR A 33 -9.93 -3.24 -5.91
N ASN A 34 -9.34 -2.29 -6.62
CA ASN A 34 -8.82 -1.06 -6.03
C ASN A 34 -9.48 0.15 -6.68
N LEU A 35 -9.41 1.28 -6.01
CA LEU A 35 -9.94 2.54 -6.49
C LEU A 35 -8.87 3.32 -7.22
N PHE A 36 -9.28 3.95 -8.31
CA PHE A 36 -8.43 4.74 -9.17
C PHE A 36 -9.07 6.09 -9.44
N LEU A 37 -8.23 7.10 -9.58
CA LEU A 37 -8.60 8.44 -9.97
C LEU A 37 -8.06 8.70 -11.38
N TYR A 38 -8.93 9.17 -12.26
CA TYR A 38 -8.56 9.65 -13.58
C TYR A 38 -8.90 11.14 -13.67
N ASP A 39 -7.94 11.91 -14.14
CA ASP A 39 -8.08 13.33 -14.39
C ASP A 39 -8.27 13.54 -15.88
N LEU A 40 -9.45 14.06 -16.29
CA LEU A 40 -9.83 14.28 -17.68
C LEU A 40 -9.09 15.47 -18.31
N ASP A 41 -8.57 16.39 -17.49
CA ASP A 41 -7.81 17.56 -17.97
C ASP A 41 -6.35 17.21 -18.31
N THR A 42 -5.90 16.02 -17.94
CA THR A 42 -4.53 15.60 -18.23
C THR A 42 -4.44 14.93 -19.59
N THR A 43 -3.43 15.29 -20.36
CA THR A 43 -3.07 14.60 -21.61
C THR A 43 -2.35 13.28 -21.37
N ARG A 44 -2.01 12.96 -20.10
CA ARG A 44 -1.30 11.74 -19.73
C ARG A 44 -2.27 10.58 -19.61
N SER A 45 -1.95 9.48 -20.26
CA SER A 45 -2.69 8.22 -20.15
C SER A 45 -2.43 7.50 -18.83
N LEU A 46 -2.40 8.23 -17.73
CA LEU A 46 -2.12 7.70 -16.38
C LEU A 46 -3.35 7.81 -15.51
N VAL A 47 -3.61 6.79 -14.75
CA VAL A 47 -4.58 6.78 -13.67
C VAL A 47 -3.84 6.70 -12.33
N LYS A 48 -4.22 7.53 -11.39
CA LYS A 48 -3.67 7.49 -10.04
C LYS A 48 -4.37 6.39 -9.25
N ARG A 49 -3.64 5.39 -8.77
CA ARG A 49 -4.18 4.40 -7.84
C ARG A 49 -4.37 5.06 -6.49
N ILE A 50 -5.57 4.96 -5.93
CA ILE A 50 -5.94 5.52 -4.63
C ILE A 50 -5.78 4.47 -3.54
N THR A 51 -6.34 3.27 -3.74
CA THR A 51 -6.20 2.17 -2.79
C THR A 51 -5.31 1.07 -3.36
N ASN A 52 -4.54 0.41 -2.49
CA ASN A 52 -3.70 -0.71 -2.85
C ASN A 52 -3.85 -1.81 -1.78
N THR A 53 -5.05 -2.35 -1.71
CA THR A 53 -5.43 -3.34 -0.70
C THR A 53 -5.53 -4.74 -1.30
N LEU A 54 -5.52 -5.76 -0.44
CA LEU A 54 -5.86 -7.14 -0.81
C LEU A 54 -7.37 -7.40 -0.70
N SER A 55 -8.17 -6.34 -0.78
CA SER A 55 -9.59 -6.31 -0.55
C SER A 55 -10.34 -5.93 -1.80
N LYS A 56 -11.66 -5.99 -1.75
CA LYS A 56 -12.53 -5.48 -2.79
C LYS A 56 -12.99 -4.09 -2.38
N ASP A 57 -12.38 -3.07 -2.99
CA ASP A 57 -12.76 -1.67 -2.82
C ASP A 57 -13.57 -1.26 -4.05
N TYR A 58 -14.85 -0.97 -3.89
CA TYR A 58 -15.75 -0.78 -5.02
C TYR A 58 -16.88 0.21 -4.72
N ASN A 59 -17.67 0.54 -5.75
CA ASN A 59 -18.81 1.44 -5.72
C ASN A 59 -18.48 2.82 -5.10
N PRO A 60 -17.48 3.56 -5.64
CA PRO A 60 -17.16 4.88 -5.11
C PRO A 60 -18.26 5.91 -5.42
N ARG A 61 -18.64 6.72 -4.41
CA ARG A 61 -19.59 7.83 -4.50
C ARG A 61 -18.94 9.09 -3.94
N ALA A 62 -18.76 10.09 -4.79
CA ALA A 62 -18.15 11.34 -4.37
C ALA A 62 -19.09 12.19 -3.54
N GLN A 63 -18.59 12.77 -2.45
CA GLN A 63 -19.28 13.75 -1.62
C GLN A 63 -19.01 15.16 -2.14
N ASP A 64 -17.74 15.48 -2.30
CA ASP A 64 -17.24 16.79 -2.70
C ASP A 64 -15.94 16.60 -3.53
N SER A 65 -15.22 17.69 -3.77
CA SER A 65 -13.97 17.66 -4.55
C SER A 65 -12.83 16.90 -3.87
N LYS A 66 -12.94 16.62 -2.57
CA LYS A 66 -11.89 16.02 -1.74
C LYS A 66 -12.25 14.66 -1.18
N ASN A 67 -13.52 14.42 -0.93
CA ASN A 67 -13.99 13.25 -0.21
C ASN A 67 -14.91 12.39 -1.07
N PHE A 68 -14.76 11.07 -0.94
CA PHE A 68 -15.70 10.10 -1.49
C PHE A 68 -15.88 8.92 -0.53
N TYR A 69 -17.00 8.22 -0.70
CA TYR A 69 -17.34 7.02 0.05
C TYR A 69 -17.26 5.81 -0.86
N TYR A 70 -16.94 4.65 -0.30
CA TYR A 70 -16.83 3.40 -1.05
C TYR A 70 -17.08 2.20 -0.14
N LEU A 71 -17.41 1.08 -0.73
CA LEU A 71 -17.55 -0.19 -0.04
C LEU A 71 -16.22 -0.93 -0.03
N SER A 72 -15.89 -1.53 1.11
CA SER A 72 -14.69 -2.35 1.25
C SER A 72 -14.90 -3.52 2.20
N ASP A 73 -14.35 -4.69 1.82
CA ASP A 73 -14.29 -5.88 2.66
C ASP A 73 -12.97 -6.03 3.42
N GLN A 74 -12.18 -4.94 3.55
CA GLN A 74 -10.86 -4.99 4.16
C GLN A 74 -10.85 -5.48 5.62
N ARG A 75 -11.98 -5.38 6.30
CA ARG A 75 -12.17 -5.92 7.65
C ARG A 75 -12.91 -7.27 7.67
N GLY A 76 -13.23 -7.84 6.50
CA GLY A 76 -13.86 -9.14 6.34
C GLY A 76 -15.37 -9.10 6.14
N ILE A 77 -16.03 -8.02 6.55
CA ILE A 77 -17.44 -7.71 6.29
C ILE A 77 -17.45 -6.42 5.49
N VAL A 78 -18.24 -6.39 4.42
CA VAL A 78 -18.32 -5.19 3.58
C VAL A 78 -19.01 -4.08 4.35
N ASN A 79 -18.27 -2.99 4.56
CA ASN A 79 -18.74 -1.79 5.22
C ASN A 79 -18.41 -0.55 4.40
N LEU A 80 -18.98 0.59 4.79
CA LEU A 80 -18.77 1.88 4.15
C LEU A 80 -17.53 2.54 4.73
N PHE A 81 -16.69 3.04 3.82
CA PHE A 81 -15.47 3.79 4.12
C PHE A 81 -15.51 5.15 3.45
N LYS A 82 -14.90 6.13 4.08
CA LYS A 82 -14.65 7.48 3.56
C LYS A 82 -13.18 7.60 3.22
N HIS A 83 -12.85 8.19 2.07
CA HIS A 83 -11.49 8.48 1.66
C HIS A 83 -11.35 9.98 1.37
N ASN A 84 -10.27 10.58 1.83
CA ASN A 84 -9.88 11.93 1.46
C ASN A 84 -8.76 11.88 0.41
N ILE A 85 -9.00 12.47 -0.75
CA ILE A 85 -8.11 12.42 -1.93
C ILE A 85 -6.81 13.20 -1.68
N GLU A 86 -6.88 14.30 -0.94
CA GLU A 86 -5.74 15.19 -0.69
C GLU A 86 -4.77 14.59 0.33
N SER A 87 -5.31 14.18 1.49
CA SER A 87 -4.49 13.60 2.56
C SER A 87 -4.13 12.13 2.31
N GLY A 88 -4.85 11.45 1.40
CA GLY A 88 -4.70 10.00 1.18
C GLY A 88 -5.19 9.14 2.36
N THR A 89 -5.88 9.74 3.33
CA THR A 89 -6.39 9.01 4.50
C THR A 89 -7.75 8.39 4.22
N TYR A 90 -8.02 7.27 4.87
CA TYR A 90 -9.33 6.63 4.82
C TYR A 90 -9.79 6.23 6.23
N THR A 91 -11.09 6.25 6.43
CA THR A 91 -11.72 5.91 7.70
C THR A 91 -12.95 5.01 7.46
N GLN A 92 -13.19 4.08 8.36
CA GLN A 92 -14.42 3.30 8.35
C GLN A 92 -15.55 4.12 8.97
N VAL A 93 -16.71 4.13 8.31
CA VAL A 93 -17.86 4.95 8.69
C VAL A 93 -18.98 4.12 9.29
N THR A 94 -19.14 2.86 8.84
CA THR A 94 -20.14 1.92 9.36
C THR A 94 -19.50 0.69 9.97
N ASN A 95 -20.22 0.05 10.90
CA ASN A 95 -19.80 -1.19 11.54
C ASN A 95 -21.01 -2.13 11.65
N PHE A 96 -21.37 -2.72 10.51
CA PHE A 96 -22.43 -3.73 10.48
C PHE A 96 -21.85 -5.14 10.56
N ASN A 97 -22.63 -6.04 11.12
CA ASN A 97 -22.32 -7.48 11.17
C ASN A 97 -22.75 -8.25 9.91
N SER A 98 -23.45 -7.58 9.00
CA SER A 98 -23.84 -8.08 7.67
C SER A 98 -23.23 -7.20 6.59
N SER A 99 -22.90 -7.82 5.46
CA SER A 99 -22.27 -7.08 4.35
C SER A 99 -23.27 -6.16 3.65
N ILE A 100 -22.82 -4.94 3.39
CA ILE A 100 -23.53 -4.00 2.52
C ILE A 100 -23.32 -4.45 1.07
N LYS A 101 -24.40 -4.60 0.31
CA LYS A 101 -24.36 -4.92 -1.12
C LYS A 101 -24.24 -3.68 -1.98
N ASP A 102 -25.04 -2.68 -1.66
CA ASP A 102 -25.09 -1.41 -2.35
C ASP A 102 -25.49 -0.28 -1.41
N PHE A 103 -25.25 0.96 -1.78
CA PHE A 103 -25.61 2.12 -1.01
C PHE A 103 -25.84 3.34 -1.90
N ASP A 104 -26.64 4.25 -1.38
CA ASP A 104 -26.80 5.59 -1.95
C ASP A 104 -26.80 6.66 -0.87
N LEU A 105 -26.39 7.88 -1.25
CA LEU A 105 -26.07 8.96 -0.33
C LEU A 105 -26.81 10.23 -0.73
N ASN A 106 -27.56 10.79 0.23
CA ASN A 106 -28.04 12.18 0.11
C ASN A 106 -27.35 13.02 1.18
N PHE A 107 -26.27 13.68 0.81
CA PHE A 107 -25.48 14.50 1.73
C PHE A 107 -26.25 15.72 2.25
N TYR A 108 -27.11 16.28 1.43
CA TYR A 108 -27.90 17.47 1.78
C TYR A 108 -28.91 17.17 2.90
N GLU A 109 -29.63 16.08 2.77
CA GLU A 109 -30.63 15.66 3.76
C GLU A 109 -30.06 14.74 4.85
N ARG A 110 -28.75 14.48 4.82
CA ARG A 110 -28.06 13.56 5.76
C ARG A 110 -28.65 12.15 5.76
N LYS A 111 -29.10 11.66 4.60
CA LYS A 111 -29.68 10.35 4.46
C LYS A 111 -28.69 9.35 3.83
N LEU A 112 -28.67 8.17 4.40
CA LEU A 112 -27.94 7.01 3.88
C LEU A 112 -28.92 5.88 3.62
N ALA A 113 -29.02 5.41 2.39
CA ALA A 113 -29.75 4.20 2.02
C ALA A 113 -28.77 3.06 1.82
N LEU A 114 -29.08 1.90 2.35
CA LEU A 114 -28.27 0.69 2.30
C LEU A 114 -29.07 -0.49 1.82
N VAL A 115 -28.50 -1.30 0.95
CA VAL A 115 -28.97 -2.64 0.64
C VAL A 115 -28.06 -3.63 1.38
N MET A 116 -28.63 -4.40 2.29
CA MET A 116 -27.89 -5.40 3.07
C MET A 116 -28.41 -6.80 2.80
N VAL A 117 -27.51 -7.78 2.82
CA VAL A 117 -27.87 -9.18 2.63
C VAL A 117 -27.97 -9.86 3.99
N ASN A 118 -29.15 -10.31 4.35
CA ASN A 118 -29.40 -11.05 5.57
C ASN A 118 -30.07 -12.39 5.24
N LYS A 119 -29.44 -13.51 5.57
CA LYS A 119 -29.97 -14.87 5.33
C LYS A 119 -30.55 -15.07 3.91
N LEU A 120 -29.77 -14.66 2.89
CA LEU A 120 -30.12 -14.73 1.45
C LEU A 120 -31.30 -13.82 1.01
N LYS A 121 -31.72 -12.90 1.86
CA LYS A 121 -32.68 -11.84 1.51
C LYS A 121 -31.97 -10.51 1.46
N GLU A 122 -32.44 -9.65 0.59
CA GLU A 122 -31.96 -8.27 0.47
C GLU A 122 -32.97 -7.37 1.17
N ASP A 123 -32.52 -6.66 2.18
CA ASP A 123 -33.30 -5.70 2.92
C ASP A 123 -32.76 -4.30 2.66
N ILE A 124 -33.66 -3.32 2.51
CA ILE A 124 -33.30 -1.90 2.33
C ILE A 124 -33.48 -1.20 3.67
N PHE A 125 -32.42 -0.52 4.09
CA PHE A 125 -32.39 0.29 5.30
C PHE A 125 -32.14 1.75 4.93
N VAL A 126 -32.82 2.67 5.62
CA VAL A 126 -32.62 4.11 5.43
C VAL A 126 -32.33 4.73 6.80
N ASP A 127 -31.19 5.36 6.91
CA ASP A 127 -30.85 6.22 8.04
C ASP A 127 -31.07 7.68 7.63
N ASN A 128 -32.01 8.35 8.32
CA ASN A 128 -32.40 9.73 7.99
C ASN A 128 -31.57 10.80 8.68
N GLN A 129 -30.63 10.42 9.55
CA GLN A 129 -29.75 11.35 10.28
C GLN A 129 -28.32 10.83 10.36
N PHE A 130 -27.83 10.29 9.26
CA PHE A 130 -26.52 9.68 9.23
C PHE A 130 -25.40 10.68 9.52
N ASN A 131 -24.49 10.29 10.40
CA ASN A 131 -23.33 11.13 10.74
C ASN A 131 -22.15 10.79 9.78
N TRP A 132 -21.90 11.67 8.83
CA TRP A 132 -20.85 11.55 7.82
C TRP A 132 -19.43 11.65 8.37
N GLU A 133 -19.24 12.26 9.54
CA GLU A 133 -17.93 12.43 10.18
C GLU A 133 -17.62 11.29 11.17
N ARG A 134 -18.48 10.29 11.22
CA ARG A 134 -18.29 9.12 12.07
C ARG A 134 -17.02 8.38 11.66
N GLN A 135 -16.18 8.08 12.65
CA GLN A 135 -14.98 7.29 12.50
C GLN A 135 -15.06 6.08 13.40
N ILE A 136 -14.96 4.90 12.82
CA ILE A 136 -15.06 3.64 13.54
C ILE A 136 -13.81 2.83 13.21
N PHE A 137 -13.29 2.16 14.21
CA PHE A 137 -12.29 1.15 14.02
C PHE A 137 -12.86 -0.22 14.39
N THR A 138 -12.82 -1.16 13.43
CA THR A 138 -13.10 -2.58 13.70
C THR A 138 -11.89 -3.41 13.34
N PRO A 139 -11.48 -4.36 14.21
CA PRO A 139 -10.44 -5.31 13.84
C PRO A 139 -10.89 -6.17 12.65
N ALA A 140 -9.95 -6.68 11.88
CA ALA A 140 -10.26 -7.61 10.83
C ALA A 140 -10.82 -8.92 11.41
N THR A 141 -11.73 -9.55 10.69
CA THR A 141 -12.19 -10.88 11.06
C THR A 141 -11.06 -11.91 10.87
N ARG A 142 -11.00 -12.93 11.73
CA ARG A 142 -10.00 -14.00 11.63
C ARG A 142 -9.95 -14.64 10.24
N ARG A 143 -11.10 -14.80 9.59
CA ARG A 143 -11.19 -15.33 8.23
C ARG A 143 -10.44 -14.42 7.24
N LYS A 144 -10.60 -13.10 7.36
CA LYS A 144 -9.92 -12.12 6.49
C LYS A 144 -8.42 -12.12 6.75
N GLU A 145 -7.99 -12.17 7.99
CA GLU A 145 -6.56 -12.24 8.34
C GLU A 145 -5.89 -13.48 7.73
N VAL A 146 -6.51 -14.65 7.86
CA VAL A 146 -6.01 -15.89 7.26
C VAL A 146 -5.98 -15.80 5.73
N GLN A 147 -6.98 -15.22 5.11
CA GLN A 147 -7.01 -15.02 3.66
C GLN A 147 -5.90 -14.10 3.20
N GLN A 148 -5.69 -12.98 3.88
CA GLN A 148 -4.62 -12.03 3.57
C GLN A 148 -3.24 -12.67 3.75
N ALA A 149 -3.02 -13.39 4.85
CA ALA A 149 -1.78 -14.11 5.10
C ALA A 149 -1.47 -15.12 3.98
N LYS A 150 -2.45 -15.93 3.55
CA LYS A 150 -2.29 -16.86 2.42
C LYS A 150 -1.88 -16.13 1.15
N THR A 151 -2.55 -15.03 0.81
CA THR A 151 -2.25 -14.24 -0.38
C THR A 151 -0.84 -13.66 -0.35
N ILE A 152 -0.39 -13.19 0.82
CA ILE A 152 0.97 -12.67 1.00
C ILE A 152 2.00 -13.78 0.79
N VAL A 153 1.80 -14.95 1.43
CA VAL A 153 2.70 -16.09 1.27
C VAL A 153 2.78 -16.56 -0.18
N GLU A 154 1.66 -16.61 -0.89
CA GLU A 154 1.64 -16.97 -2.30
C GLU A 154 2.36 -15.94 -3.19
N ARG A 155 2.26 -14.66 -2.87
CA ARG A 155 2.98 -13.61 -3.59
C ARG A 155 4.48 -13.73 -3.37
N ILE A 156 4.93 -13.96 -2.13
CA ILE A 156 6.34 -14.18 -1.81
C ILE A 156 6.89 -15.40 -2.56
N LYS A 157 6.16 -16.52 -2.57
CA LYS A 157 6.56 -17.73 -3.29
C LYS A 157 6.64 -17.55 -4.82
N LYS A 158 5.82 -16.66 -5.37
CA LYS A 158 5.80 -16.38 -6.83
C LYS A 158 6.82 -15.31 -7.25
N THR A 159 7.33 -14.52 -6.31
CA THR A 159 8.42 -13.61 -6.61
C THR A 159 9.67 -14.45 -6.70
N PRO A 160 10.29 -14.63 -7.90
CA PRO A 160 11.56 -15.34 -7.99
C PRO A 160 12.51 -14.57 -7.07
N GLU A 161 13.12 -15.28 -6.14
CA GLU A 161 14.23 -14.74 -5.38
C GLU A 161 15.27 -14.26 -6.41
N ARG A 162 15.32 -12.96 -6.63
CA ARG A 162 16.53 -12.33 -7.15
C ARG A 162 17.57 -12.39 -6.04
N THR A 163 18.00 -13.58 -5.72
CA THR A 163 19.31 -13.79 -5.13
C THR A 163 20.29 -13.33 -6.21
N LEU A 164 20.55 -12.03 -6.25
CA LEU A 164 21.78 -11.56 -6.85
C LEU A 164 22.86 -12.29 -6.06
N SER A 165 23.41 -13.32 -6.66
CA SER A 165 24.55 -14.04 -6.09
C SER A 165 25.56 -12.95 -5.73
N ILE A 166 26.18 -13.05 -4.56
CA ILE A 166 27.27 -12.13 -4.18
C ILE A 166 28.30 -12.06 -5.33
N LYS A 167 28.48 -13.17 -6.07
CA LYS A 167 29.27 -13.23 -7.29
C LYS A 167 28.76 -12.30 -8.40
N ASP A 168 27.45 -12.20 -8.60
CA ASP A 168 26.87 -11.32 -9.64
C ASP A 168 26.98 -9.85 -9.26
N LEU A 169 26.87 -9.54 -7.97
CA LEU A 169 27.13 -8.20 -7.42
C LEU A 169 28.61 -7.80 -7.53
N ILE A 170 29.52 -8.72 -7.29
CA ILE A 170 30.96 -8.49 -7.45
C ILE A 170 31.30 -8.32 -8.93
N ASN A 171 30.74 -9.16 -9.80
CA ASN A 171 30.98 -9.08 -11.23
C ASN A 171 30.42 -7.81 -11.86
N SER A 172 29.24 -7.33 -11.46
CA SER A 172 28.69 -6.06 -11.93
C SER A 172 29.55 -4.87 -11.50
N ARG A 173 30.02 -4.85 -10.26
CA ARG A 173 30.96 -3.81 -9.77
C ARG A 173 32.36 -3.87 -10.44
N LEU A 174 32.80 -5.06 -10.79
CA LEU A 174 34.09 -5.22 -11.53
C LEU A 174 33.94 -4.78 -12.98
N GLN A 175 32.78 -4.97 -13.60
CA GLN A 175 32.50 -4.46 -14.95
C GLN A 175 32.40 -2.93 -14.96
N GLU A 176 31.67 -2.33 -14.02
CA GLU A 176 31.62 -0.88 -13.87
C GLU A 176 33.00 -0.23 -13.67
N LYS A 177 33.88 -0.87 -12.91
CA LYS A 177 35.28 -0.42 -12.76
C LYS A 177 36.10 -0.59 -14.02
N LYS A 178 35.87 -1.60 -14.85
CA LYS A 178 36.57 -1.78 -16.13
C LYS A 178 36.13 -0.80 -17.20
N ASP A 179 34.88 -0.40 -17.21
CA ASP A 179 34.33 0.58 -18.14
C ASP A 179 34.76 2.02 -17.78
N SER A 180 34.96 2.30 -16.49
CA SER A 180 35.51 3.62 -16.04
C SER A 180 37.01 3.79 -16.26
N THR A 181 37.77 2.73 -16.52
CA THR A 181 39.19 2.79 -16.82
C THR A 181 39.51 2.98 -18.31
N ARG A 182 38.52 3.11 -19.19
CA ARG A 182 38.72 3.37 -20.63
C ARG A 182 38.73 4.86 -21.01
N LEU A 183 39.00 5.77 -20.07
CA LEU A 183 39.25 7.17 -20.37
C LEU A 183 40.77 7.40 -20.57
N LYS A 184 41.07 7.99 -21.69
CA LYS A 184 42.38 8.27 -22.34
C LYS A 184 43.47 8.71 -21.38
N PRO A 185 44.75 8.40 -21.70
CA PRO A 185 45.89 8.83 -20.89
C PRO A 185 46.09 10.35 -20.99
N VAL A 186 45.96 11.01 -19.84
CA VAL A 186 46.41 12.39 -19.65
C VAL A 186 47.79 12.33 -18.97
N ALA A 187 48.72 13.09 -19.53
CA ALA A 187 50.10 13.18 -19.14
C ALA A 187 50.33 13.50 -17.65
N PRO A 188 51.51 13.15 -17.10
CA PRO A 188 51.78 13.26 -15.68
C PRO A 188 51.94 14.73 -15.26
N ARG A 189 51.20 15.12 -14.24
CA ARG A 189 51.47 16.34 -13.46
C ARG A 189 51.85 15.98 -12.03
N ASP A 190 52.86 16.67 -11.61
CA ASP A 190 53.65 16.59 -10.42
C ASP A 190 52.94 16.30 -9.09
N THR A 191 53.64 15.56 -8.27
CA THR A 191 53.55 15.34 -6.84
C THR A 191 53.05 16.54 -6.04
N VAL A 192 51.86 16.41 -5.41
CA VAL A 192 51.49 17.26 -4.30
C VAL A 192 51.29 16.39 -3.06
N LYS A 193 51.92 16.88 -2.01
CA LYS A 193 52.07 16.29 -0.67
C LYS A 193 50.74 15.87 -0.04
N GLN A 194 50.77 14.75 0.67
CA GLN A 194 49.75 14.32 1.63
C GLN A 194 49.50 15.41 2.68
N ASP A 195 48.34 16.03 2.64
CA ASP A 195 47.80 16.78 3.76
C ASP A 195 46.97 15.86 4.62
N THR A 196 47.43 15.66 5.83
CA THR A 196 46.70 15.01 6.93
C THR A 196 45.42 15.76 7.21
N VAL A 197 44.29 15.12 6.92
CA VAL A 197 42.95 15.63 7.23
C VAL A 197 42.82 15.70 8.75
N ARG A 198 42.82 16.90 9.31
CA ARG A 198 42.45 17.17 10.70
C ARG A 198 40.93 17.00 10.82
N THR A 199 40.50 15.96 11.52
CA THR A 199 39.13 15.79 11.94
C THR A 199 38.71 16.91 12.90
N LYS A 200 37.53 17.50 12.67
CA LYS A 200 36.95 18.51 13.57
C LYS A 200 36.56 17.85 14.88
N PRO A 201 36.65 18.53 16.04
CA PRO A 201 36.25 17.96 17.31
C PRO A 201 34.74 17.69 17.30
N GLY A 202 34.34 16.39 17.41
CA GLY A 202 32.98 15.91 17.37
C GLY A 202 32.61 14.95 16.22
N GLU A 203 33.50 14.71 15.29
CA GLU A 203 33.31 13.77 14.19
C GLU A 203 33.89 12.39 14.58
N ILE A 204 33.04 11.38 14.65
CA ILE A 204 33.43 10.00 14.98
C ILE A 204 33.87 9.32 13.70
N ASN A 205 35.14 8.88 13.64
CA ASN A 205 35.65 8.08 12.53
C ASN A 205 35.01 6.67 12.59
N THR A 206 34.19 6.32 11.62
CA THR A 206 33.50 5.03 11.54
C THR A 206 34.33 3.92 10.88
N ASP A 207 35.52 4.22 10.36
CA ASP A 207 36.32 3.24 9.63
C ASP A 207 37.09 2.27 10.55
N GLU A 208 37.16 2.55 11.86
CA GLU A 208 37.81 1.70 12.88
C GLU A 208 36.82 1.08 13.87
N TYR A 209 35.51 1.02 13.55
CA TYR A 209 34.52 0.42 14.44
C TYR A 209 34.54 -1.11 14.30
N SER A 210 35.17 -1.80 15.23
CA SER A 210 35.01 -3.25 15.40
C SER A 210 33.83 -3.52 16.34
N PHE A 211 32.84 -4.26 15.86
CA PHE A 211 31.79 -4.81 16.73
C PHE A 211 32.43 -5.89 17.63
N GLU A 212 32.57 -5.61 18.91
CA GLU A 212 32.81 -6.66 19.88
C GLU A 212 31.50 -7.43 20.08
N ASP A 213 31.52 -8.73 19.77
CA ASP A 213 30.40 -9.63 20.03
C ASP A 213 30.14 -9.67 21.54
N GLU A 214 29.03 -9.07 21.99
CA GLU A 214 28.58 -9.25 23.37
C GLU A 214 28.33 -10.74 23.64
N PRO A 215 28.90 -11.32 24.72
CA PRO A 215 28.62 -12.70 25.03
C PRO A 215 27.14 -12.87 25.38
N ALA A 216 26.51 -13.83 24.72
CA ALA A 216 25.10 -14.17 24.91
C ALA A 216 24.79 -14.40 26.40
N LYS A 217 23.90 -13.60 26.98
CA LYS A 217 23.42 -13.80 28.37
C LYS A 217 22.74 -15.15 28.45
N PRO A 218 23.04 -15.95 29.51
CA PRO A 218 22.43 -17.27 29.67
C PRO A 218 20.92 -17.13 29.88
N VAL A 219 20.15 -17.84 29.04
CA VAL A 219 18.69 -17.95 29.16
C VAL A 219 18.37 -18.67 30.46
N THR A 220 17.85 -17.95 31.44
CA THR A 220 17.34 -18.50 32.68
C THR A 220 16.07 -19.31 32.38
N GLN A 221 16.15 -20.64 32.44
CA GLN A 221 14.98 -21.51 32.33
C GLN A 221 14.07 -21.28 33.53
N ILE A 222 12.85 -20.84 33.29
CA ILE A 222 11.80 -20.72 34.31
C ILE A 222 11.27 -22.15 34.54
N PRO A 223 11.28 -22.68 35.79
CA PRO A 223 10.73 -24.00 36.05
C PRO A 223 9.20 -23.99 35.92
N LEU A 224 8.67 -25.06 35.29
CA LEU A 224 7.28 -25.25 34.89
C LEU A 224 6.31 -25.61 36.03
N ASP A 225 6.69 -25.44 37.31
CA ASP A 225 5.96 -25.99 38.47
C ASP A 225 5.14 -24.98 39.28
N THR A 226 4.73 -23.86 38.72
CA THR A 226 3.86 -22.88 39.39
C THR A 226 2.61 -22.50 38.62
N LEU A 227 1.86 -23.51 38.18
CA LEU A 227 0.45 -23.30 37.79
C LEU A 227 -0.40 -24.36 38.48
N LYS A 228 -0.86 -24.02 39.67
CA LYS A 228 -2.05 -24.60 40.32
C LYS A 228 -3.19 -23.63 40.19
#